data_81d0700530406ee7ed3729ac00e7f578
#
_entry.id   81d0700530406ee7ed3729ac00e7f578
#
_cell.length_a   1.000
_cell.length_b   1.000
_cell.length_c   1.000
_cell.angle_alpha   90.00
_cell.angle_beta   90.00
_cell.angle_gamma   90.00
#
_symmetry.space_group_name_H-M   'P 1'
#
loop_
_entity.id
_entity.type
_entity.pdbx_description
1 polymer ?
#
loop_
_entity_poly.entity_id
_entity_poly.type
_entity_poly.pdbx_seq_one_letter_code
_entity_poly.pdbx_strand_id
1 'polypeptide(L)'
;MKIPFCLPLIDKDVNQEVLSCLNETGWLTTGPKVKLLEDEITELCQTSSTICVNSWTSGMLLLIRWLDLREDDEIIVPTYTYAASAFSVINSRVKCVFVDVNSDFTINIDEVEKAITEKTKAIMPVDLGGLPVDY
;
A
#
# COMPACT_ATOMS: atom_id res chain seq x y z
N MET A 1 19.79 -7.66 -25.27
CA MET A 1 19.10 -6.50 -24.69
C MET A 1 19.03 -6.70 -23.17
N LYS A 2 19.49 -5.76 -22.34
CA LYS A 2 19.32 -5.82 -20.88
C LYS A 2 18.03 -5.10 -20.54
N ILE A 3 17.06 -5.82 -20.00
CA ILE A 3 15.80 -5.22 -19.49
C ILE A 3 16.00 -5.02 -18.00
N PRO A 4 16.03 -3.78 -17.49
CA PRO A 4 16.12 -3.54 -16.07
C PRO A 4 14.81 -3.92 -15.37
N PHE A 5 14.89 -4.42 -14.15
CA PHE A 5 13.72 -4.81 -13.38
C PHE A 5 12.83 -3.61 -13.06
N CYS A 6 13.43 -2.53 -12.62
CA CYS A 6 12.74 -1.28 -12.36
C CYS A 6 13.73 -0.11 -12.46
N LEU A 7 13.40 0.89 -13.25
CA LEU A 7 14.15 2.16 -13.27
C LEU A 7 13.16 3.29 -13.05
N PRO A 8 13.43 4.19 -12.08
CA PRO A 8 12.62 5.39 -11.93
C PRO A 8 12.79 6.29 -13.16
N LEU A 9 11.70 6.88 -13.62
CA LEU A 9 11.74 7.94 -14.61
C LEU A 9 12.23 9.22 -13.93
N ILE A 10 13.44 9.66 -14.28
CA ILE A 10 14.03 10.91 -13.80
C ILE A 10 14.32 11.77 -15.01
N ASP A 11 13.47 12.71 -15.29
CA ASP A 11 13.60 13.68 -16.35
C ASP A 11 14.06 15.06 -15.83
N LYS A 12 13.99 16.08 -16.69
CA LYS A 12 14.40 17.45 -16.33
C LYS A 12 13.46 18.08 -15.31
N ASP A 13 12.16 17.76 -15.39
CA ASP A 13 11.14 18.34 -14.51
C ASP A 13 11.29 17.78 -13.10
N VAL A 14 11.49 16.46 -12.97
CA VAL A 14 11.81 15.82 -11.69
C VAL A 14 13.07 16.42 -11.06
N ASN A 15 14.13 16.62 -11.87
CA ASN A 15 15.37 17.24 -11.38
C ASN A 15 15.15 18.69 -10.89
N GLN A 16 14.35 19.49 -11.61
CA GLN A 16 14.03 20.86 -11.20
C GLN A 16 13.24 20.88 -9.90
N GLU A 17 12.25 20.00 -9.76
CA GLU A 17 11.45 19.91 -8.53
C GLU A 17 12.28 19.53 -7.30
N VAL A 18 13.22 18.59 -7.46
CA VAL A 18 14.16 18.24 -6.38
C VAL A 18 15.07 19.42 -6.03
N LEU A 19 15.63 20.09 -7.03
CA LEU A 19 16.49 21.27 -6.81
C LEU A 19 15.74 22.41 -6.15
N SER A 20 14.47 22.64 -6.49
CA SER A 20 13.67 23.67 -5.84
C SER A 20 13.44 23.36 -4.35
N CYS A 21 13.25 22.09 -3.98
CA CYS A 21 13.17 21.71 -2.57
C CYS A 21 14.44 22.07 -1.81
N LEU A 22 15.63 21.83 -2.41
CA LEU A 22 16.91 22.09 -1.77
C LEU A 22 17.24 23.58 -1.71
N ASN A 23 16.99 24.35 -2.78
CA ASN A 23 17.48 25.71 -2.95
C ASN A 23 16.48 26.78 -2.51
N GLU A 24 15.18 26.51 -2.64
CA GLU A 24 14.14 27.53 -2.43
C GLU A 24 13.40 27.34 -1.11
N THR A 25 12.98 26.09 -0.81
CA THR A 25 12.17 25.83 0.39
C THR A 25 12.99 25.41 1.60
N GLY A 26 14.08 24.68 1.38
CA GLY A 26 14.90 24.08 2.43
C GLY A 26 14.18 22.94 3.20
N TRP A 27 12.96 22.57 2.79
CA TRP A 27 12.19 21.50 3.43
C TRP A 27 12.46 20.14 2.77
N LEU A 28 13.17 19.27 3.47
CA LEU A 28 13.57 17.94 3.00
C LEU A 28 12.65 16.81 3.54
N THR A 29 11.74 17.15 4.43
CA THR A 29 10.79 16.20 5.03
C THR A 29 9.36 16.66 4.76
N THR A 30 8.60 16.96 5.80
CA THR A 30 7.23 17.48 5.67
C THR A 30 7.27 18.95 5.24
N GLY A 31 6.87 19.24 4.02
CA GLY A 31 6.93 20.60 3.47
C GLY A 31 5.82 20.87 2.46
N PRO A 32 5.86 22.02 1.77
CA PRO A 32 4.81 22.42 0.83
C PRO A 32 4.53 21.39 -0.28
N LYS A 33 5.56 20.69 -0.77
CA LYS A 33 5.40 19.69 -1.83
C LYS A 33 4.71 18.42 -1.37
N VAL A 34 4.86 18.04 -0.10
CA VAL A 34 4.08 16.95 0.50
C VAL A 34 2.60 17.31 0.51
N LYS A 35 2.28 18.54 0.95
CA LYS A 35 0.88 19.01 0.96
C LYS A 35 0.29 19.08 -0.44
N LEU A 36 1.05 19.57 -1.42
CA LEU A 36 0.62 19.63 -2.82
C LEU A 36 0.28 18.22 -3.34
N LEU A 37 1.17 17.24 -3.11
CA LEU A 37 0.95 15.84 -3.50
C LEU A 37 -0.31 15.26 -2.82
N GLU A 38 -0.50 15.51 -1.53
CA GLU A 38 -1.70 15.07 -0.80
C GLU A 38 -2.97 15.65 -1.41
N ASP A 39 -2.97 16.93 -1.78
CA ASP A 39 -4.11 17.60 -2.40
C ASP A 39 -4.40 17.06 -3.80
N GLU A 40 -3.38 16.89 -4.64
CA GLU A 40 -3.51 16.33 -5.99
C GLU A 40 -4.03 14.89 -5.99
N ILE A 41 -3.53 14.04 -5.10
CA ILE A 41 -4.01 12.66 -4.95
C ILE A 41 -5.45 12.63 -4.39
N THR A 42 -5.76 13.52 -3.47
CA THR A 42 -7.13 13.67 -2.94
C THR A 42 -8.12 14.00 -4.06
N GLU A 43 -7.77 14.93 -4.94
CA GLU A 43 -8.59 15.30 -6.09
C GLU A 43 -8.69 14.14 -7.10
N LEU A 44 -7.56 13.55 -7.47
CA LEU A 44 -7.48 12.45 -8.43
C LEU A 44 -8.33 11.24 -8.00
N CYS A 45 -8.22 10.86 -6.73
CA CYS A 45 -8.92 9.70 -6.16
C CYS A 45 -10.33 10.03 -5.65
N GLN A 46 -10.75 11.31 -5.67
CA GLN A 46 -12.03 11.77 -5.15
C GLN A 46 -12.28 11.33 -3.70
N THR A 47 -11.22 11.32 -2.89
CA THR A 47 -11.28 11.00 -1.47
C THR A 47 -11.47 12.26 -0.63
N SER A 48 -11.81 12.11 0.65
CA SER A 48 -11.94 13.25 1.57
C SER A 48 -10.59 13.83 1.98
N SER A 49 -9.54 13.01 2.00
CA SER A 49 -8.18 13.42 2.35
C SER A 49 -7.17 12.33 1.98
N THR A 50 -5.93 12.74 1.78
CA THR A 50 -4.76 11.87 1.57
C THR A 50 -3.69 12.23 2.58
N ILE A 51 -2.96 11.25 3.06
CA ILE A 51 -1.83 11.42 3.98
C ILE A 51 -0.62 10.70 3.42
N CYS A 52 0.47 11.44 3.17
CA CYS A 52 1.74 10.88 2.78
C CYS A 52 2.45 10.23 3.97
N VAL A 53 2.94 9.02 3.77
CA VAL A 53 3.74 8.27 4.75
C VAL A 53 5.08 7.87 4.15
N ASN A 54 6.06 7.55 4.98
CA ASN A 54 7.42 7.22 4.52
C ASN A 54 7.52 5.84 3.82
N SER A 55 6.52 4.99 3.97
CA SER A 55 6.47 3.69 3.30
C SER A 55 5.04 3.12 3.33
N TRP A 56 4.76 2.22 2.38
CA TRP A 56 3.53 1.45 2.39
C TRP A 56 3.33 0.68 3.72
N THR A 57 4.39 0.06 4.24
CA THR A 57 4.35 -0.68 5.50
C THR A 57 3.90 0.20 6.67
N SER A 58 4.42 1.42 6.76
CA SER A 58 4.02 2.39 7.80
C SER A 58 2.55 2.78 7.65
N GLY A 59 2.09 2.99 6.41
CA GLY A 59 0.69 3.28 6.12
C GLY A 59 -0.24 2.14 6.59
N MET A 60 0.13 0.88 6.26
CA MET A 60 -0.66 -0.28 6.67
C MET A 60 -0.68 -0.49 8.19
N LEU A 61 0.44 -0.28 8.88
CA LEU A 61 0.48 -0.34 10.36
C LEU A 61 -0.45 0.71 10.99
N LEU A 62 -0.48 1.92 10.44
CA LEU A 62 -1.39 2.99 10.88
C LEU A 62 -2.85 2.63 10.59
N LEU A 63 -3.14 2.11 9.40
CA LEU A 63 -4.49 1.71 8.99
C LEU A 63 -5.04 0.59 9.88
N ILE A 64 -4.26 -0.48 10.13
CA ILE A 64 -4.67 -1.59 10.99
C ILE A 64 -4.95 -1.09 12.42
N ARG A 65 -4.11 -0.17 12.92
CA ARG A 65 -4.32 0.45 14.23
C ARG A 65 -5.56 1.36 14.25
N TRP A 66 -5.78 2.11 13.19
CA TRP A 66 -6.97 2.97 13.06
C TRP A 66 -8.27 2.17 13.02
N LEU A 67 -8.25 1.00 12.41
CA LEU A 67 -9.38 0.06 12.41
C LEU A 67 -9.61 -0.63 13.76
N ASP A 68 -8.79 -0.35 14.77
CA ASP A 68 -8.81 -0.96 16.12
C ASP A 68 -8.82 -2.49 16.11
N LEU A 69 -8.13 -3.09 15.13
CA LEU A 69 -8.03 -4.55 15.04
C LEU A 69 -7.16 -5.12 16.17
N ARG A 70 -7.57 -6.29 16.68
CA ARG A 70 -6.99 -6.92 17.87
C ARG A 70 -6.38 -8.28 17.56
N GLU A 71 -5.72 -8.87 18.57
CA GLU A 71 -4.96 -10.11 18.45
C GLU A 71 -5.80 -11.32 17.95
N ASP A 72 -7.10 -11.33 18.25
CA ASP A 72 -8.02 -12.38 17.80
C ASP A 72 -8.65 -12.13 16.44
N ASP A 73 -8.52 -10.93 15.90
CA ASP A 73 -9.05 -10.57 14.59
C ASP A 73 -8.17 -11.14 13.46
N GLU A 74 -8.77 -11.37 12.31
CA GLU A 74 -8.14 -11.97 11.16
C GLU A 74 -8.15 -11.01 9.97
N ILE A 75 -7.00 -10.94 9.26
CA ILE A 75 -6.88 -10.30 7.95
C ILE A 75 -6.48 -11.38 6.94
N ILE A 76 -7.27 -11.54 5.87
CA ILE A 76 -6.97 -12.45 4.78
C ILE A 76 -6.00 -11.77 3.81
N VAL A 77 -4.91 -12.47 3.45
CA VAL A 77 -3.81 -11.95 2.62
C VAL A 77 -3.44 -13.00 1.57
N PRO A 78 -3.20 -12.64 0.31
CA PRO A 78 -2.75 -13.61 -0.69
C PRO A 78 -1.33 -14.11 -0.37
N THR A 79 -1.04 -15.38 -0.68
CA THR A 79 0.29 -15.98 -0.48
C THR A 79 1.34 -15.38 -1.41
N TYR A 80 0.95 -14.94 -2.60
CA TYR A 80 1.86 -14.32 -3.57
C TYR A 80 1.78 -12.80 -3.51
N THR A 81 2.59 -12.23 -2.64
CA THR A 81 2.70 -10.78 -2.39
C THR A 81 4.09 -10.44 -1.86
N TYR A 82 4.40 -9.14 -1.83
CA TYR A 82 5.59 -8.69 -1.13
C TYR A 82 5.44 -8.91 0.39
N ALA A 83 6.51 -9.35 1.04
CA ALA A 83 6.48 -9.73 2.46
C ALA A 83 5.90 -8.65 3.40
N ALA A 84 5.96 -7.37 3.02
CA ALA A 84 5.41 -6.27 3.79
C ALA A 84 3.89 -6.42 4.03
N SER A 85 3.15 -7.04 3.12
CA SER A 85 1.71 -7.28 3.28
C SER A 85 1.45 -8.12 4.54
N ALA A 86 2.08 -9.29 4.64
CA ALA A 86 1.96 -10.16 5.80
C ALA A 86 2.60 -9.56 7.06
N PHE A 87 3.78 -8.95 6.93
CA PHE A 87 4.49 -8.36 8.08
C PHE A 87 3.74 -7.19 8.72
N SER A 88 3.01 -6.38 7.97
CA SER A 88 2.21 -5.32 8.56
C SER A 88 1.10 -5.88 9.45
N VAL A 89 0.46 -6.99 9.04
CA VAL A 89 -0.56 -7.69 9.83
C VAL A 89 0.06 -8.30 11.11
N ILE A 90 1.13 -9.08 10.93
CA ILE A 90 1.81 -9.80 12.04
C ILE A 90 2.39 -8.80 13.05
N ASN A 91 3.03 -7.73 12.60
CA ASN A 91 3.59 -6.70 13.49
C ASN A 91 2.50 -5.90 14.24
N SER A 92 1.28 -5.88 13.73
CA SER A 92 0.12 -5.32 14.42
C SER A 92 -0.52 -6.28 15.42
N ARG A 93 0.03 -7.50 15.59
CA ARG A 93 -0.49 -8.58 16.43
C ARG A 93 -1.89 -9.06 16.01
N VAL A 94 -2.25 -8.87 14.74
CA VAL A 94 -3.47 -9.38 14.14
C VAL A 94 -3.13 -10.70 13.45
N LYS A 95 -4.05 -11.65 13.40
CA LYS A 95 -3.83 -12.94 12.76
C LYS A 95 -3.85 -12.80 11.24
N CYS A 96 -2.75 -13.18 10.59
CA CYS A 96 -2.66 -13.23 9.13
C CYS A 96 -3.17 -14.58 8.63
N VAL A 97 -4.23 -14.57 7.83
CA VAL A 97 -4.81 -15.77 7.19
C VAL A 97 -4.41 -15.75 5.73
N PHE A 98 -3.60 -16.71 5.32
CA PHE A 98 -3.14 -16.80 3.93
C PHE A 98 -4.11 -17.59 3.07
N VAL A 99 -4.36 -17.07 1.87
CA VAL A 99 -5.12 -17.77 0.82
C VAL A 99 -4.30 -17.81 -0.47
N ASP A 100 -4.59 -18.80 -1.31
CA ASP A 100 -3.88 -18.95 -2.57
C ASP A 100 -4.31 -17.90 -3.61
N VAL A 101 -3.56 -17.83 -4.72
CA VAL A 101 -3.81 -16.92 -5.83
C VAL A 101 -4.25 -17.69 -7.07
N ASN A 102 -4.88 -16.99 -8.00
CA ASN A 102 -5.21 -17.50 -9.33
C ASN A 102 -3.95 -17.60 -10.21
N SER A 103 -4.10 -18.17 -11.41
CA SER A 103 -2.99 -18.30 -12.39
C SER A 103 -2.46 -16.94 -12.89
N ASP A 104 -3.21 -15.88 -12.74
CA ASP A 104 -2.83 -14.49 -13.05
C ASP A 104 -2.25 -13.73 -11.85
N PHE A 105 -2.06 -14.44 -10.72
CA PHE A 105 -1.55 -13.93 -9.45
C PHE A 105 -2.49 -12.99 -8.68
N THR A 106 -3.72 -12.80 -9.11
CA THR A 106 -4.76 -12.14 -8.30
C THR A 106 -5.22 -13.05 -7.17
N ILE A 107 -5.72 -12.48 -6.08
CA ILE A 107 -6.23 -13.26 -4.94
C ILE A 107 -7.37 -14.20 -5.40
N ASN A 108 -7.37 -15.44 -4.95
CA ASN A 108 -8.40 -16.41 -5.30
C ASN A 108 -9.64 -16.22 -4.42
N ILE A 109 -10.75 -15.78 -5.00
CA ILE A 109 -11.98 -15.46 -4.28
C ILE A 109 -12.62 -16.71 -3.67
N ASP A 110 -12.58 -17.87 -4.32
CA ASP A 110 -13.12 -19.12 -3.77
C ASP A 110 -12.37 -19.54 -2.49
N GLU A 111 -11.06 -19.29 -2.43
CA GLU A 111 -10.25 -19.54 -1.24
C GLU A 111 -10.50 -18.46 -0.16
N VAL A 112 -10.75 -17.21 -0.54
CA VAL A 112 -11.17 -16.17 0.39
C VAL A 112 -12.48 -16.53 1.06
N GLU A 113 -13.51 -16.93 0.30
CA GLU A 113 -14.80 -17.31 0.83
C GLU A 113 -14.69 -18.46 1.87
N LYS A 114 -13.86 -19.47 1.59
CA LYS A 114 -13.62 -20.58 2.51
C LYS A 114 -12.86 -20.15 3.78
N ALA A 115 -12.05 -19.11 3.68
CA ALA A 115 -11.23 -18.62 4.79
C ALA A 115 -11.96 -17.63 5.70
N ILE A 116 -13.09 -17.09 5.29
CA ILE A 116 -13.88 -16.14 6.08
C ILE A 116 -14.42 -16.81 7.34
N THR A 117 -14.21 -16.18 8.48
CA THR A 117 -14.76 -16.55 9.78
C THR A 117 -15.42 -15.33 10.45
N GLU A 118 -16.06 -15.53 11.60
CA GLU A 118 -16.59 -14.42 12.41
C GLU A 118 -15.50 -13.45 12.89
N LYS A 119 -14.24 -13.90 12.91
CA LYS A 119 -13.06 -13.12 13.29
C LYS A 119 -12.46 -12.33 12.12
N THR A 120 -12.84 -12.63 10.88
CA THR A 120 -12.34 -11.92 9.70
C THR A 120 -12.86 -10.49 9.70
N LYS A 121 -11.94 -9.52 9.72
CA LYS A 121 -12.25 -8.09 9.77
C LYS A 121 -11.85 -7.35 8.51
N ALA A 122 -10.89 -7.91 7.75
CA ALA A 122 -10.43 -7.31 6.51
C ALA A 122 -9.90 -8.36 5.54
N ILE A 123 -9.93 -8.01 4.26
CA ILE A 123 -9.26 -8.72 3.18
C ILE A 123 -8.28 -7.71 2.57
N MET A 124 -7.05 -8.13 2.34
CA MET A 124 -5.99 -7.31 1.76
C MET A 124 -5.62 -7.86 0.38
N PRO A 125 -6.34 -7.50 -0.69
CA PRO A 125 -5.96 -7.89 -2.03
C PRO A 125 -4.70 -7.15 -2.47
N VAL A 126 -4.02 -7.66 -3.50
CA VAL A 126 -2.80 -7.06 -4.04
C VAL A 126 -2.90 -7.01 -5.57
N ASP A 127 -2.83 -5.81 -6.12
CA ASP A 127 -2.78 -5.54 -7.56
C ASP A 127 -1.36 -5.81 -8.09
N LEU A 128 -0.98 -7.08 -8.16
CA LEU A 128 0.37 -7.49 -8.47
C LEU A 128 0.77 -7.09 -9.89
N GLY A 129 1.90 -6.38 -10.00
CA GLY A 129 2.38 -5.89 -11.30
C GLY A 129 1.46 -4.85 -11.95
N GLY A 130 0.51 -4.30 -11.21
CA GLY A 130 -0.47 -3.34 -11.72
C GLY A 130 -1.71 -4.00 -12.35
N LEU A 131 -1.87 -5.32 -12.24
CA LEU A 131 -3.10 -6.00 -12.62
C LEU A 131 -4.13 -5.84 -11.50
N PRO A 132 -5.22 -5.08 -11.71
CA PRO A 132 -6.22 -4.87 -10.68
C PRO A 132 -7.00 -6.16 -10.39
N VAL A 133 -7.29 -6.36 -9.12
CA VAL A 133 -8.22 -7.39 -8.66
C VAL A 133 -9.64 -7.00 -9.06
N ASP A 134 -10.51 -7.96 -9.30
CA ASP A 134 -11.94 -7.72 -9.47
C ASP A 134 -12.58 -7.47 -8.10
N TYR A 135 -12.86 -6.19 -7.81
CA TYR A 135 -13.36 -5.73 -6.49
C TYR A 135 -14.86 -5.86 -6.35
#